data_dfa87d2b1e30aa2516c5b64e0c8aac07
#
_entry.id   dfa87d2b1e30aa2516c5b64e0c8aac07
#
_cell.length_a   1.000
_cell.length_b   1.000
_cell.length_c   1.000
_cell.angle_alpha   90.00
_cell.angle_beta   90.00
_cell.angle_gamma   90.00
#
_symmetry.space_group_name_H-M   'P 1'
#
loop_
_entity.id
_entity.type
_entity.pdbx_description
1 polymer ?
#
loop_
_entity_poly.entity_id
_entity_poly.type
_entity_poly.pdbx_seq_one_letter_code
_entity_poly.pdbx_strand_id
1 'polypeptide(L)'
;MNIVIFARNFISMNKYFYLLLVLFSSGFSYSQIHEIGVFTGGSNFIGDVGPTTYIAPNKLAFGVLYKWNKSPRHAYRFSYTQSLISANDINSKEPSRLQRGFRFRNNIKEFSAGLEFNFFDFN
;
A
#
# COMPACT_ATOMS: atom_id res chain seq x y z
N MET A 1 5.53 -48.37 -3.25
CA MET A 1 4.15 -47.91 -3.53
C MET A 1 3.94 -46.45 -3.16
N ASN A 2 4.62 -45.89 -2.16
CA ASN A 2 4.40 -44.52 -1.67
C ASN A 2 5.03 -43.39 -2.55
N ILE A 3 6.11 -43.66 -3.28
CA ILE A 3 6.81 -42.68 -4.12
C ILE A 3 5.98 -42.27 -5.35
N VAL A 4 5.26 -43.26 -5.95
CA VAL A 4 4.44 -43.01 -7.15
C VAL A 4 3.22 -42.15 -6.80
N ILE A 5 2.63 -42.36 -5.61
CA ILE A 5 1.50 -41.55 -5.14
C ILE A 5 1.93 -40.11 -4.83
N PHE A 6 3.12 -39.96 -4.22
CA PHE A 6 3.68 -38.66 -3.92
C PHE A 6 4.01 -37.82 -5.20
N ALA A 7 4.64 -38.48 -6.20
CA ALA A 7 4.92 -37.87 -7.48
C ALA A 7 3.65 -37.44 -8.25
N ARG A 8 2.60 -38.26 -8.19
CA ARG A 8 1.31 -37.97 -8.83
C ARG A 8 0.61 -36.76 -8.18
N ASN A 9 0.68 -36.64 -6.86
CA ASN A 9 0.10 -35.52 -6.14
C ASN A 9 0.91 -34.21 -6.39
N PHE A 10 2.24 -34.31 -6.52
CA PHE A 10 3.11 -33.18 -6.83
C PHE A 10 2.89 -32.65 -8.26
N ILE A 11 2.71 -33.55 -9.23
CA ILE A 11 2.39 -33.19 -10.62
C ILE A 11 0.98 -32.59 -10.73
N SER A 12 0.01 -33.09 -9.95
CA SER A 12 -1.34 -32.52 -9.89
C SER A 12 -1.37 -31.13 -9.28
N MET A 13 -0.57 -30.87 -8.24
CA MET A 13 -0.43 -29.57 -7.61
C MET A 13 0.19 -28.53 -8.56
N ASN A 14 1.21 -28.91 -9.34
CA ASN A 14 1.82 -28.06 -10.36
C ASN A 14 0.82 -27.70 -11.49
N LYS A 15 -0.07 -28.59 -11.86
CA LYS A 15 -1.09 -28.34 -12.89
C LYS A 15 -2.03 -27.20 -12.48
N TYR A 16 -2.50 -27.14 -11.26
CA TYR A 16 -3.35 -26.06 -10.78
C TYR A 16 -2.58 -24.76 -10.59
N PHE A 17 -1.30 -24.86 -10.23
CA PHE A 17 -0.41 -23.70 -10.15
C PHE A 17 -0.19 -23.05 -11.53
N TYR A 18 0.05 -23.85 -12.58
CA TYR A 18 0.16 -23.34 -13.94
C TYR A 18 -1.16 -22.78 -14.45
N LEU A 19 -2.29 -23.41 -14.13
CA LEU A 19 -3.61 -22.91 -14.47
C LEU A 19 -3.87 -21.55 -13.81
N LEU A 20 -3.50 -21.41 -12.54
CA LEU A 20 -3.60 -20.15 -11.81
C LEU A 20 -2.68 -19.07 -12.43
N LEU A 21 -1.46 -19.42 -12.80
CA LEU A 21 -0.51 -18.52 -13.44
C LEU A 21 -1.01 -18.02 -14.79
N VAL A 22 -1.60 -18.90 -15.60
CA VAL A 22 -2.21 -18.56 -16.90
C VAL A 22 -3.44 -17.67 -16.71
N LEU A 23 -4.28 -17.95 -15.71
CA LEU A 23 -5.43 -17.09 -15.39
C LEU A 23 -4.98 -15.68 -14.95
N PHE A 24 -3.92 -15.58 -14.17
CA PHE A 24 -3.34 -14.29 -13.78
C PHE A 24 -2.75 -13.54 -14.98
N SER A 25 -2.08 -14.22 -15.91
CA SER A 25 -1.45 -13.58 -17.06
C SER A 25 -2.47 -13.05 -18.09
N SER A 26 -3.64 -13.68 -18.23
CA SER A 26 -4.69 -13.22 -19.14
C SER A 26 -5.43 -11.95 -18.68
N GLY A 27 -5.37 -11.63 -17.38
CA GLY A 27 -5.98 -10.42 -16.82
C GLY A 27 -5.26 -9.11 -17.16
N PHE A 28 -4.01 -9.16 -17.60
CA PHE A 28 -3.19 -7.97 -17.84
C PHE A 28 -3.39 -7.33 -19.24
N SER A 29 -4.10 -7.98 -20.14
CA SER A 29 -4.25 -7.50 -21.53
C SER A 29 -5.20 -6.31 -21.69
N TYR A 30 -5.99 -5.96 -20.67
CA TYR A 30 -6.91 -4.79 -20.68
C TYR A 30 -6.43 -3.65 -19.78
N SER A 31 -5.19 -3.68 -19.34
CA SER A 31 -4.60 -2.82 -18.32
C SER A 31 -4.47 -1.33 -18.71
N GLN A 32 -4.65 -0.95 -19.96
CA GLN A 32 -4.41 0.44 -20.38
C GLN A 32 -5.53 1.42 -19.99
N ILE A 33 -6.75 0.93 -19.78
CA ILE A 33 -7.90 1.80 -19.44
C ILE A 33 -8.11 1.87 -17.94
N HIS A 34 -7.90 0.78 -17.23
CA HIS A 34 -8.11 0.68 -15.78
C HIS A 34 -6.83 0.20 -15.10
N GLU A 35 -6.37 0.95 -14.13
CA GLU A 35 -5.20 0.62 -13.33
C GLU A 35 -5.61 0.49 -11.87
N ILE A 36 -5.18 -0.59 -11.23
CA ILE A 36 -5.38 -0.82 -9.80
C ILE A 36 -4.01 -0.99 -9.16
N GLY A 37 -3.75 -0.19 -8.14
CA GLY A 37 -2.52 -0.25 -7.35
C GLY A 37 -2.80 -0.46 -5.88
N VAL A 38 -1.88 -1.13 -5.22
CA VAL A 38 -1.84 -1.23 -3.76
C VAL A 38 -0.49 -0.75 -3.28
N PHE A 39 -0.46 -0.07 -2.15
CA PHE A 39 0.79 0.36 -1.54
C PHE A 39 0.76 0.13 -0.03
N THR A 40 1.93 -0.12 0.51
CA THR A 40 2.15 -0.24 1.94
C THR A 40 3.42 0.50 2.32
N GLY A 41 3.47 1.01 3.54
CA GLY A 41 4.61 1.76 4.02
C GLY A 41 4.56 1.97 5.52
N GLY A 42 5.48 2.77 5.99
CA GLY A 42 5.54 3.20 7.39
C GLY A 42 5.05 4.63 7.55
N SER A 43 4.42 4.91 8.68
CA SER A 43 3.99 6.24 9.08
C SER A 43 4.65 6.66 10.39
N ASN A 44 4.94 7.93 10.51
CA ASN A 44 5.37 8.55 11.77
C ASN A 44 4.68 9.91 11.94
N PHE A 45 4.57 10.32 13.18
CA PHE A 45 4.08 11.64 13.53
C PHE A 45 5.25 12.57 13.85
N ILE A 46 5.21 13.78 13.31
CA ILE A 46 6.14 14.86 13.61
C ILE A 46 5.34 16.03 14.13
N GLY A 47 5.58 16.44 15.38
CA GLY A 47 4.84 17.53 15.99
C GLY A 47 5.23 17.74 17.44
N ASP A 48 4.28 18.20 18.25
CA ASP A 48 4.52 18.57 19.63
C ASP A 48 4.75 17.40 20.58
N VAL A 49 4.28 16.21 20.22
CA VAL A 49 4.35 15.01 21.07
C VAL A 49 5.31 14.01 20.44
N GLY A 50 6.15 13.39 21.26
CA GLY A 50 7.06 12.34 20.81
C GLY A 50 8.46 12.82 20.43
N PRO A 51 9.22 11.99 19.72
CA PRO A 51 10.59 12.30 19.32
C PRO A 51 10.64 13.42 18.28
N THR A 52 11.75 14.16 18.27
CA THR A 52 12.05 15.20 17.30
C THR A 52 12.68 14.67 15.99
N THR A 53 12.77 13.36 15.83
CA THR A 53 13.36 12.72 14.65
C THR A 53 12.39 12.78 13.47
N TYR A 54 12.82 13.34 12.35
CA TYR A 54 11.96 13.55 11.18
C TYR A 54 11.51 12.27 10.48
N ILE A 55 12.36 11.25 10.42
CA ILE A 55 12.05 9.98 9.75
C ILE A 55 12.26 8.84 10.74
N ALA A 56 11.18 8.42 11.39
CA ALA A 56 11.16 7.30 12.33
C ALA A 56 9.81 6.57 12.25
N PRO A 57 9.51 5.89 11.13
CA PRO A 57 8.22 5.22 10.98
C PRO A 57 8.06 4.12 12.03
N ASN A 58 6.99 4.22 12.81
CA ASN A 58 6.70 3.32 13.92
C ASN A 58 5.34 2.62 13.78
N LYS A 59 4.57 2.97 12.77
CA LYS A 59 3.26 2.40 12.46
C LYS A 59 3.15 2.10 10.98
N LEU A 60 2.19 1.22 10.66
CA LEU A 60 1.92 0.84 9.27
C LEU A 60 0.91 1.78 8.63
N ALA A 61 1.13 2.01 7.34
CA ALA A 61 0.19 2.64 6.43
C ALA A 61 -0.02 1.72 5.24
N PHE A 62 -1.24 1.68 4.73
CA PHE A 62 -1.56 0.97 3.50
C PHE A 62 -2.62 1.74 2.72
N GLY A 63 -2.69 1.50 1.44
CA GLY A 63 -3.71 2.10 0.62
C GLY A 63 -3.91 1.37 -0.68
N VAL A 64 -5.00 1.76 -1.33
CA VAL A 64 -5.39 1.28 -2.65
C VAL A 64 -5.59 2.47 -3.58
N LEU A 65 -5.27 2.27 -4.83
CA LEU A 65 -5.38 3.25 -5.89
C LEU A 65 -6.17 2.63 -7.03
N TYR A 66 -7.10 3.39 -7.58
CA TYR A 66 -7.77 3.09 -8.82
C TYR A 66 -7.62 4.27 -9.77
N LYS A 67 -7.17 4.00 -10.99
CA LYS A 67 -7.04 5.00 -12.03
C LYS A 67 -7.80 4.55 -13.27
N TRP A 68 -8.62 5.44 -13.79
CA TRP A 68 -9.37 5.25 -15.02
C TRP A 68 -8.85 6.18 -16.10
N ASN A 69 -8.12 5.62 -17.06
CA ASN A 69 -7.59 6.32 -18.21
C ASN A 69 -8.71 6.46 -19.26
N LYS A 70 -9.45 7.55 -19.21
CA LYS A 70 -10.55 7.81 -20.15
C LYS A 70 -10.04 8.14 -21.55
N SER A 71 -8.86 8.74 -21.67
CA SER A 71 -8.18 9.06 -22.91
C SER A 71 -6.66 9.09 -22.67
N PRO A 72 -5.82 9.11 -23.72
CA PRO A 72 -4.38 9.26 -23.57
C PRO A 72 -3.96 10.49 -22.75
N ARG A 73 -4.81 11.52 -22.71
CA ARG A 73 -4.51 12.79 -22.00
C ARG A 73 -5.25 12.96 -20.68
N HIS A 74 -6.35 12.24 -20.44
CA HIS A 74 -7.18 12.45 -19.25
C HIS A 74 -7.38 11.15 -18.49
N ALA A 75 -7.08 11.18 -17.20
CA ALA A 75 -7.36 10.08 -16.29
C ALA A 75 -8.01 10.58 -15.00
N TYR A 76 -8.87 9.76 -14.44
CA TYR A 76 -9.45 9.94 -13.11
C TYR A 76 -8.76 9.02 -12.15
N ARG A 77 -8.32 9.57 -11.01
CA ARG A 77 -7.65 8.83 -9.97
C ARG A 77 -8.45 8.89 -8.68
N PHE A 78 -8.65 7.74 -8.09
CA PHE A 78 -9.27 7.58 -6.78
C PHE A 78 -8.31 6.82 -5.89
N SER A 79 -8.11 7.27 -4.66
CA SER A 79 -7.30 6.54 -3.71
C SER A 79 -7.91 6.54 -2.32
N TYR A 80 -7.68 5.45 -1.62
CA TYR A 80 -7.99 5.30 -0.21
C TYR A 80 -6.72 4.93 0.53
N THR A 81 -6.42 5.68 1.58
CA THR A 81 -5.26 5.44 2.43
C THR A 81 -5.72 5.29 3.86
N GLN A 82 -5.19 4.29 4.54
CA GLN A 82 -5.34 4.14 5.98
C GLN A 82 -3.96 4.10 6.63
N SER A 83 -3.77 4.96 7.63
CA SER A 83 -2.52 5.12 8.34
C SER A 83 -2.74 5.16 9.83
N LEU A 84 -2.02 4.35 10.57
CA LEU A 84 -1.93 4.46 12.02
C LEU A 84 -0.82 5.44 12.38
N ILE A 85 -1.11 6.38 13.26
CA ILE A 85 -0.10 7.27 13.83
C ILE A 85 -0.10 7.16 15.35
N SER A 86 1.07 7.26 15.94
CA SER A 86 1.22 7.34 17.40
C SER A 86 2.46 8.11 17.77
N ALA A 87 2.39 8.85 18.84
CA ALA A 87 3.52 9.50 19.45
C ALA A 87 3.48 9.38 20.97
N ASN A 88 4.66 9.38 21.58
CA ASN A 88 4.83 9.28 23.01
C ASN A 88 6.04 10.12 23.42
N ASP A 89 5.85 11.04 24.34
CA ASP A 89 6.88 11.94 24.85
C ASP A 89 8.04 11.22 25.56
N ILE A 90 7.82 10.02 26.08
CA ILE A 90 8.87 9.16 26.65
C ILE A 90 10.01 8.88 25.65
N ASN A 91 9.69 8.86 24.36
CA ASN A 91 10.68 8.63 23.28
C ASN A 91 11.37 9.93 22.82
N SER A 92 11.06 11.06 23.46
CA SER A 92 11.69 12.35 23.13
C SER A 92 13.03 12.50 23.84
N LYS A 93 13.93 13.24 23.20
CA LYS A 93 15.19 13.68 23.82
C LYS A 93 15.06 15.04 24.54
N GLU A 94 13.90 15.70 24.42
CA GLU A 94 13.64 17.00 25.00
C GLU A 94 13.13 16.84 26.44
N PRO A 95 13.82 17.44 27.45
CA PRO A 95 13.45 17.29 28.86
C PRO A 95 12.02 17.78 29.18
N SER A 96 11.58 18.84 28.52
CA SER A 96 10.23 19.39 28.68
C SER A 96 9.12 18.43 28.22
N ARG A 97 9.37 17.68 27.19
CA ARG A 97 8.44 16.65 26.68
C ARG A 97 8.42 15.44 27.58
N LEU A 98 9.59 15.01 28.08
CA LEU A 98 9.70 13.90 29.03
C LEU A 98 8.91 14.17 30.32
N GLN A 99 8.98 15.40 30.85
CA GLN A 99 8.23 15.79 32.04
C GLN A 99 6.72 15.84 31.80
N ARG A 100 6.29 16.24 30.60
CA ARG A 100 4.88 16.32 30.21
C ARG A 100 4.25 14.94 30.03
N GLY A 101 4.97 13.99 29.43
CA GLY A 101 4.59 12.59 29.32
C GLY A 101 3.34 12.33 28.46
N PHE A 102 3.05 13.15 27.46
CA PHE A 102 1.90 12.97 26.59
C PHE A 102 2.09 11.80 25.64
N ARG A 103 0.99 11.15 25.33
CA ARG A 103 0.93 10.08 24.32
C ARG A 103 -0.41 10.12 23.60
N PHE A 104 -0.38 9.75 22.34
CA PHE A 104 -1.59 9.53 21.57
C PHE A 104 -1.42 8.43 20.52
N ARG A 105 -2.54 7.91 20.08
CA ARG A 105 -2.65 7.00 18.96
C ARG A 105 -3.89 7.37 18.17
N ASN A 106 -3.76 7.46 16.85
CA ASN A 106 -4.88 7.77 15.96
C ASN A 106 -4.82 6.90 14.71
N ASN A 107 -5.98 6.71 14.08
CA ASN A 107 -6.14 6.01 12.81
C ASN A 107 -6.68 7.02 11.80
N ILE A 108 -5.83 7.41 10.87
CA ILE A 108 -6.19 8.32 9.79
C ILE A 108 -6.69 7.49 8.63
N LYS A 109 -7.86 7.88 8.11
CA LYS A 109 -8.45 7.35 6.89
C LYS A 109 -8.65 8.52 5.95
N GLU A 110 -8.11 8.40 4.76
CA GLU A 110 -8.16 9.42 3.73
C GLU A 110 -8.75 8.82 2.46
N PHE A 111 -9.69 9.54 1.87
CA PHE A 111 -10.20 9.28 0.53
C PHE A 111 -9.86 10.48 -0.34
N SER A 112 -9.22 10.25 -1.48
CA SER A 112 -8.91 11.30 -2.42
C SER A 112 -9.38 10.96 -3.83
N ALA A 113 -9.79 12.01 -4.56
CA ALA A 113 -10.17 11.95 -5.95
C ALA A 113 -9.43 13.06 -6.71
N GLY A 114 -8.90 12.75 -7.87
CA GLY A 114 -8.13 13.69 -8.67
C GLY A 114 -8.33 13.48 -10.17
N LEU A 115 -8.04 14.53 -10.91
CA LEU A 115 -7.94 14.52 -12.36
C LEU A 115 -6.47 14.63 -12.75
N GLU A 116 -5.99 13.71 -13.57
CA GLU A 116 -4.65 13.75 -14.14
C GLU A 116 -4.72 14.16 -15.61
N PHE A 117 -3.85 15.05 -16.01
CA PHE A 117 -3.70 15.47 -17.39
C PHE A 117 -2.28 15.20 -17.87
N ASN A 118 -2.16 14.40 -18.94
CA ASN A 118 -0.88 14.10 -19.57
C ASN A 118 -0.61 15.09 -20.70
N PHE A 119 0.49 15.83 -20.61
CA PHE A 119 0.89 16.79 -21.63
C PHE A 119 1.44 16.13 -22.89
N PHE A 120 1.97 14.90 -22.76
CA PHE A 120 2.53 14.13 -23.86
C PHE A 120 1.66 12.92 -24.14
N ASP A 121 1.45 12.65 -25.45
CA ASP A 121 0.82 11.40 -25.87
C ASP A 121 1.84 10.26 -25.77
N PHE A 122 1.44 9.18 -25.13
CA PHE A 122 2.20 7.94 -25.16
C PHE A 122 1.65 7.10 -26.35
N ASN A 123 2.41 7.04 -27.42
CA ASN A 123 2.21 6.09 -28.51
C ASN A 123 3.08 4.86 -28.27
#